data_2846c5741d301c8dac5abe8eebce2170
#
_entry.id   2846c5741d301c8dac5abe8eebce2170
#
_cell.length_a   1.000
_cell.length_b   1.000
_cell.length_c   1.000
_cell.angle_alpha   90.00
_cell.angle_beta   90.00
_cell.angle_gamma   90.00
#
_symmetry.space_group_name_H-M   'P 1'
#
loop_
_entity.id
_entity.type
_entity.pdbx_description
1 polymer ?
#
loop_
_entity_poly.entity_id
_entity_poly.type
_entity_poly.pdbx_seq_one_letter_code
_entity_poly.pdbx_strand_id
1 'polypeptide(L)'
;MYKLCKTEQSAQRQRQLEEGLLAAMQNMRYEDISISELCQQLHIPRKSFYRYFTNKEGALYGLLDHNLMEFESFREPYQPGEPRSLQRDLERFFLFWMQRRPLLDALIRNGLHGVLSERAMDYAVSAVAFPGRFLPGENRETQNHVVTFGICGLMTMMLRWHMNGYRESAQDMAKIATRLLTQPLFPAAGKLL
;
A
#
# COMPACT_ATOMS: atom_id res chain seq x y z
N MET A 1 4.73 -6.09 15.45
CA MET A 1 4.77 -7.34 14.66
C MET A 1 3.43 -8.05 14.81
N TYR A 2 2.91 -8.70 13.78
CA TYR A 2 1.67 -9.47 13.79
C TYR A 2 1.94 -10.93 13.37
N LYS A 3 0.98 -11.83 13.64
CA LYS A 3 1.10 -13.26 13.33
C LYS A 3 0.24 -13.60 12.11
N LEU A 4 0.79 -14.43 11.22
CA LEU A 4 0.00 -15.01 10.13
C LEU A 4 -1.00 -16.02 10.67
N CYS A 5 -2.27 -15.87 10.29
CA CYS A 5 -3.34 -16.77 10.71
C CYS A 5 -3.34 -18.05 9.89
N LYS A 6 -3.54 -19.20 10.57
CA LYS A 6 -3.59 -20.54 9.93
C LYS A 6 -5.00 -20.98 9.58
N THR A 7 -6.03 -20.34 10.14
CA THR A 7 -7.43 -20.72 9.94
C THR A 7 -8.23 -19.50 9.51
N GLU A 8 -9.28 -19.70 8.72
CA GLU A 8 -10.18 -18.67 8.24
C GLU A 8 -10.82 -17.87 9.39
N GLN A 9 -11.29 -18.55 10.42
CA GLN A 9 -11.86 -17.92 11.61
C GLN A 9 -10.85 -17.01 12.33
N SER A 10 -9.57 -17.42 12.40
CA SER A 10 -8.51 -16.59 12.97
C SER A 10 -8.22 -15.37 12.10
N ALA A 11 -8.18 -15.54 10.78
CA ALA A 11 -7.99 -14.45 9.83
C ALA A 11 -9.15 -13.44 9.90
N GLN A 12 -10.39 -13.90 9.96
CA GLN A 12 -11.56 -13.04 10.12
C GLN A 12 -11.52 -12.24 11.43
N ARG A 13 -11.12 -12.88 12.54
CA ARG A 13 -10.98 -12.19 13.82
C ARG A 13 -9.87 -11.16 13.81
N GLN A 14 -8.75 -11.46 13.15
CA GLN A 14 -7.66 -10.52 12.96
C GLN A 14 -8.11 -9.30 12.15
N ARG A 15 -8.80 -9.52 11.03
CA ARG A 15 -9.36 -8.44 10.20
C ARG A 15 -10.35 -7.58 10.97
N GLN A 16 -11.21 -8.16 11.80
CA GLN A 16 -12.15 -7.42 12.65
C GLN A 16 -11.43 -6.43 13.58
N LEU A 17 -10.28 -6.82 14.13
CA LEU A 17 -9.46 -5.94 14.97
C LEU A 17 -8.78 -4.82 14.15
N GLU A 18 -8.32 -5.12 12.96
CA GLU A 18 -7.71 -4.15 12.03
C GLU A 18 -8.72 -3.11 11.54
N GLU A 19 -9.91 -3.55 11.15
CA GLU A 19 -11.03 -2.68 10.75
C GLU A 19 -11.51 -1.82 11.92
N GLY A 20 -11.59 -2.39 13.13
CA GLY A 20 -11.91 -1.63 14.32
C GLY A 20 -10.87 -0.56 14.64
N LEU A 21 -9.58 -0.86 14.45
CA LEU A 21 -8.52 0.12 14.59
C LEU A 21 -8.68 1.25 13.56
N LEU A 22 -8.96 0.91 12.30
CA LEU A 22 -9.21 1.89 11.24
C LEU A 22 -10.41 2.80 11.59
N ALA A 23 -11.51 2.22 12.05
CA ALA A 23 -12.69 2.97 12.46
C ALA A 23 -12.39 3.91 13.64
N ALA A 24 -11.60 3.48 14.62
CA ALA A 24 -11.16 4.33 15.72
C ALA A 24 -10.27 5.50 15.22
N MET A 25 -9.34 5.23 14.30
CA MET A 25 -8.46 6.24 13.71
C MET A 25 -9.21 7.32 12.90
N GLN A 26 -10.43 7.06 12.46
CA GLN A 26 -11.28 8.05 11.79
C GLN A 26 -11.89 9.06 12.76
N ASN A 27 -12.00 8.72 14.05
CA ASN A 27 -12.70 9.53 15.05
C ASN A 27 -11.78 10.14 16.10
N MET A 28 -10.59 9.57 16.32
CA MET A 28 -9.63 10.04 17.31
C MET A 28 -8.19 9.90 16.80
N ARG A 29 -7.25 10.51 17.52
CA ARG A 29 -5.82 10.38 17.20
C ARG A 29 -5.36 8.96 17.46
N TYR A 30 -4.52 8.43 16.58
CA TYR A 30 -3.94 7.10 16.72
C TYR A 30 -3.25 6.92 18.10
N GLU A 31 -2.55 7.94 18.57
CA GLU A 31 -1.85 7.91 19.86
C GLU A 31 -2.81 7.64 21.04
N ASP A 32 -4.01 8.21 20.96
CA ASP A 32 -5.02 8.15 22.03
C ASP A 32 -5.83 6.83 22.01
N ILE A 33 -5.73 6.02 20.95
CA ILE A 33 -6.45 4.74 20.86
C ILE A 33 -5.87 3.75 21.87
N SER A 34 -6.68 3.35 22.83
CA SER A 34 -6.36 2.29 23.79
C SER A 34 -6.77 0.91 23.26
N ILE A 35 -5.88 -0.08 23.36
CA ILE A 35 -6.20 -1.47 23.01
C ILE A 35 -7.38 -2.00 23.86
N SER A 36 -7.48 -1.55 25.11
CA SER A 36 -8.58 -1.99 26.00
C SER A 36 -9.92 -1.50 25.51
N GLU A 37 -10.03 -0.21 25.17
CA GLU A 37 -11.25 0.41 24.64
C GLU A 37 -11.62 -0.15 23.28
N LEU A 38 -10.63 -0.32 22.38
CA LEU A 38 -10.83 -0.96 21.09
C LEU A 38 -11.44 -2.36 21.23
N CYS A 39 -10.88 -3.17 22.11
CA CYS A 39 -11.39 -4.53 22.38
C CYS A 39 -12.79 -4.51 22.99
N GLN A 40 -13.07 -3.56 23.90
CA GLN A 40 -14.39 -3.38 24.50
C GLN A 40 -15.44 -3.01 23.46
N GLN A 41 -15.15 -2.03 22.60
CA GLN A 41 -16.06 -1.60 21.53
C GLN A 41 -16.37 -2.71 20.53
N LEU A 42 -15.40 -3.57 20.23
CA LEU A 42 -15.56 -4.70 19.33
C LEU A 42 -16.15 -5.96 20.00
N HIS A 43 -16.40 -5.92 21.29
CA HIS A 43 -16.80 -7.10 22.10
C HIS A 43 -15.82 -8.27 21.96
N ILE A 44 -14.52 -7.98 21.88
CA ILE A 44 -13.45 -8.96 21.75
C ILE A 44 -12.62 -8.97 23.02
N PRO A 45 -12.38 -10.13 23.66
CA PRO A 45 -11.51 -10.20 24.83
C PRO A 45 -10.10 -9.67 24.51
N ARG A 46 -9.53 -8.81 25.37
CA ARG A 46 -8.18 -8.26 25.23
C ARG A 46 -7.11 -9.35 24.97
N LYS A 47 -7.25 -10.53 25.58
CA LYS A 47 -6.38 -11.69 25.34
C LYS A 47 -6.38 -12.10 23.85
N SER A 48 -7.50 -11.92 23.14
CA SER A 48 -7.59 -12.23 21.71
C SER A 48 -6.78 -11.25 20.86
N PHE A 49 -6.70 -9.98 21.23
CA PHE A 49 -5.84 -9.01 20.54
C PHE A 49 -4.38 -9.48 20.58
N TYR A 50 -3.86 -9.82 21.76
CA TYR A 50 -2.46 -10.24 21.93
C TYR A 50 -2.15 -11.63 21.34
N ARG A 51 -3.15 -12.36 20.89
CA ARG A 51 -2.96 -13.57 20.08
C ARG A 51 -2.44 -13.23 18.68
N TYR A 52 -2.88 -12.10 18.11
CA TYR A 52 -2.58 -11.69 16.74
C TYR A 52 -1.50 -10.61 16.65
N PHE A 53 -1.50 -9.69 17.59
CA PHE A 53 -0.64 -8.50 17.56
C PHE A 53 0.13 -8.37 18.86
N THR A 54 1.40 -7.95 18.78
CA THR A 54 2.20 -7.68 19.98
C THR A 54 1.80 -6.34 20.63
N ASN A 55 1.36 -5.38 19.82
CA ASN A 55 0.99 -4.03 20.23
C ASN A 55 0.07 -3.38 19.17
N LYS A 56 -0.35 -2.15 19.40
CA LYS A 56 -1.18 -1.36 18.48
C LYS A 56 -0.52 -1.15 17.11
N GLU A 57 0.78 -0.91 17.09
CA GLU A 57 1.57 -0.77 15.86
C GLU A 57 1.56 -2.06 15.02
N GLY A 58 1.64 -3.23 15.68
CA GLY A 58 1.48 -4.52 14.99
C GLY A 58 0.13 -4.68 14.32
N ALA A 59 -0.95 -4.14 14.91
CA ALA A 59 -2.27 -4.13 14.29
C ALA A 59 -2.34 -3.16 13.09
N LEU A 60 -1.69 -1.99 13.18
CA LEU A 60 -1.55 -1.08 12.04
C LEU A 60 -0.78 -1.74 10.89
N TYR A 61 0.34 -2.38 11.17
CA TYR A 61 1.12 -3.08 10.14
C TYR A 61 0.32 -4.22 9.50
N GLY A 62 -0.44 -4.99 10.29
CA GLY A 62 -1.33 -6.02 9.75
C GLY A 62 -2.38 -5.43 8.80
N LEU A 63 -3.03 -4.34 9.19
CA LEU A 63 -3.99 -3.61 8.35
C LEU A 63 -3.36 -3.17 7.03
N LEU A 64 -2.18 -2.57 7.06
CA LEU A 64 -1.49 -2.08 5.86
C LEU A 64 -1.04 -3.23 4.95
N ASP A 65 -0.43 -4.26 5.51
CA ASP A 65 0.06 -5.41 4.75
C ASP A 65 -1.10 -6.19 4.09
N HIS A 66 -2.24 -6.35 4.77
CA HIS A 66 -3.41 -6.97 4.19
C HIS A 66 -3.99 -6.15 3.02
N ASN A 67 -3.98 -4.81 3.10
CA ASN A 67 -4.36 -3.98 1.97
C ASN A 67 -3.38 -4.11 0.79
N LEU A 68 -2.08 -4.25 1.04
CA LEU A 68 -1.08 -4.49 -0.01
C LEU A 68 -1.27 -5.87 -0.66
N MET A 69 -1.55 -6.91 0.12
CA MET A 69 -1.88 -8.26 -0.39
C MET A 69 -3.18 -8.26 -1.20
N GLU A 70 -4.19 -7.50 -0.78
CA GLU A 70 -5.44 -7.33 -1.54
C GLU A 70 -5.21 -6.64 -2.88
N PHE A 71 -4.29 -5.68 -2.94
CA PHE A 71 -3.89 -5.07 -4.21
C PHE A 71 -3.31 -6.11 -5.18
N GLU A 72 -2.48 -7.04 -4.72
CA GLU A 72 -1.97 -8.12 -5.57
C GLU A 72 -3.09 -9.01 -6.11
N SER A 73 -4.11 -9.28 -5.28
CA SER A 73 -5.29 -10.06 -5.70
C SER A 73 -6.23 -9.28 -6.61
N PHE A 74 -6.22 -7.95 -6.52
CA PHE A 74 -6.98 -7.04 -7.39
C PHE A 74 -6.39 -6.95 -8.82
N ARG A 75 -5.12 -7.33 -8.98
CA ARG A 75 -4.48 -7.43 -10.29
C ARG A 75 -5.05 -8.63 -11.04
N GLU A 76 -5.45 -8.44 -12.31
CA GLU A 76 -5.83 -9.58 -13.15
C GLU A 76 -4.66 -10.55 -13.32
N PRO A 77 -4.92 -11.85 -13.25
CA PRO A 77 -3.91 -12.86 -13.56
C PRO A 77 -3.32 -12.59 -14.95
N TYR A 78 -2.00 -12.67 -15.07
CA TYR A 78 -1.34 -12.60 -16.36
C TYR A 78 -1.82 -13.74 -17.26
N GLN A 79 -2.39 -13.40 -18.41
CA GLN A 79 -2.71 -14.39 -19.43
C GLN A 79 -1.48 -14.59 -20.35
N PRO A 80 -0.98 -15.82 -20.49
CA PRO A 80 0.13 -16.10 -21.40
C PRO A 80 -0.23 -15.67 -22.84
N GLY A 81 0.60 -14.81 -23.44
CA GLY A 81 0.39 -14.31 -24.80
C GLY A 81 -0.18 -12.90 -24.92
N GLU A 82 -0.73 -12.32 -23.84
CA GLU A 82 -1.10 -10.90 -23.88
C GLU A 82 0.07 -9.98 -23.47
N PRO A 83 0.32 -8.89 -24.23
CA PRO A 83 1.33 -7.92 -23.85
C PRO A 83 0.90 -7.21 -22.54
N ARG A 84 1.77 -7.23 -21.54
CA ARG A 84 1.53 -6.44 -20.31
C ARG A 84 1.52 -4.97 -20.64
N SER A 85 0.46 -4.29 -20.22
CA SER A 85 0.36 -2.83 -20.30
C SER A 85 0.67 -2.21 -18.93
N LEU A 86 1.85 -1.60 -18.79
CA LEU A 86 2.21 -0.85 -17.59
C LEU A 86 1.14 0.20 -17.24
N GLN A 87 0.61 0.89 -18.24
CA GLN A 87 -0.44 1.88 -18.03
C GLN A 87 -1.70 1.28 -17.42
N ARG A 88 -2.13 0.08 -17.85
CA ARG A 88 -3.28 -0.62 -17.29
C ARG A 88 -3.02 -1.05 -15.84
N ASP A 89 -1.82 -1.55 -15.56
CA ASP A 89 -1.42 -1.93 -14.19
C ASP A 89 -1.41 -0.71 -13.24
N LEU A 90 -0.94 0.44 -13.74
CA LEU A 90 -0.94 1.71 -12.99
C LEU A 90 -2.35 2.29 -12.81
N GLU A 91 -3.23 2.18 -13.81
CA GLU A 91 -4.63 2.59 -13.66
C GLU A 91 -5.33 1.80 -12.56
N ARG A 92 -5.11 0.48 -12.52
CA ARG A 92 -5.61 -0.38 -11.44
C ARG A 92 -5.03 0.00 -10.08
N PHE A 93 -3.76 0.34 -10.01
CA PHE A 93 -3.14 0.86 -8.79
C PHE A 93 -3.88 2.10 -8.27
N PHE A 94 -4.12 3.09 -9.10
CA PHE A 94 -4.83 4.30 -8.69
C PHE A 94 -6.30 4.02 -8.33
N LEU A 95 -7.00 3.18 -9.10
CA LEU A 95 -8.38 2.78 -8.80
C LEU A 95 -8.49 2.02 -7.48
N PHE A 96 -7.57 1.11 -7.21
CA PHE A 96 -7.53 0.36 -5.96
C PHE A 96 -7.40 1.29 -4.75
N TRP A 97 -6.44 2.20 -4.76
CA TRP A 97 -6.21 3.11 -3.64
C TRP A 97 -7.32 4.16 -3.50
N MET A 98 -7.93 4.59 -4.59
CA MET A 98 -9.10 5.48 -4.55
C MET A 98 -10.29 4.85 -3.80
N GLN A 99 -10.50 3.54 -3.93
CA GLN A 99 -11.52 2.81 -3.18
C GLN A 99 -11.20 2.72 -1.67
N ARG A 100 -9.96 2.95 -1.27
CA ARG A 100 -9.51 2.90 0.12
C ARG A 100 -9.36 4.28 0.76
N ARG A 101 -10.16 5.22 0.25
CA ARG A 101 -10.21 6.58 0.78
C ARG A 101 -10.29 6.66 2.31
N PRO A 102 -11.15 5.88 3.02
CA PRO A 102 -11.20 5.94 4.48
C PRO A 102 -9.88 5.59 5.18
N LEU A 103 -9.11 4.65 4.62
CA LEU A 103 -7.78 4.29 5.13
C LEU A 103 -6.79 5.44 4.90
N LEU A 104 -6.75 6.00 3.69
CA LEU A 104 -5.84 7.09 3.35
C LEU A 104 -6.14 8.35 4.20
N ASP A 105 -7.43 8.70 4.37
CA ASP A 105 -7.87 9.81 5.23
C ASP A 105 -7.39 9.61 6.68
N ALA A 106 -7.55 8.40 7.23
CA ALA A 106 -7.13 8.07 8.58
C ALA A 106 -5.60 8.16 8.75
N LEU A 107 -4.83 7.64 7.80
CA LEU A 107 -3.37 7.68 7.82
C LEU A 107 -2.84 9.12 7.71
N ILE A 108 -3.39 9.93 6.81
CA ILE A 108 -2.98 11.32 6.62
C ILE A 108 -3.30 12.15 7.87
N ARG A 109 -4.53 12.03 8.39
CA ARG A 109 -4.96 12.75 9.60
C ARG A 109 -4.06 12.46 10.80
N ASN A 110 -3.55 11.24 10.90
CA ASN A 110 -2.71 10.79 11.99
C ASN A 110 -1.21 10.92 11.71
N GLY A 111 -0.80 11.48 10.55
CA GLY A 111 0.62 11.59 10.18
C GLY A 111 1.31 10.25 9.88
N LEU A 112 0.53 9.19 9.63
CA LEU A 112 1.01 7.80 9.46
C LEU A 112 1.14 7.37 7.99
N HIS A 113 0.93 8.29 7.04
CA HIS A 113 1.02 7.98 5.61
C HIS A 113 2.42 7.51 5.16
N GLY A 114 3.48 7.96 5.86
CA GLY A 114 4.85 7.46 5.63
C GLY A 114 5.00 5.97 5.92
N VAL A 115 4.29 5.46 6.94
CA VAL A 115 4.31 4.04 7.30
C VAL A 115 3.73 3.18 6.16
N LEU A 116 2.69 3.65 5.48
CA LEU A 116 2.15 2.95 4.30
C LEU A 116 3.19 2.83 3.19
N SER A 117 3.91 3.91 2.90
CA SER A 117 4.96 3.91 1.86
C SER A 117 6.11 2.97 2.22
N GLU A 118 6.53 2.96 3.48
CA GLU A 118 7.55 2.05 3.99
C GLU A 118 7.12 0.58 3.88
N ARG A 119 5.89 0.25 4.31
CA ARG A 119 5.34 -1.11 4.19
C ARG A 119 5.21 -1.54 2.72
N ALA A 120 4.78 -0.64 1.83
CA ALA A 120 4.69 -0.94 0.39
C ALA A 120 6.07 -1.22 -0.23
N MET A 121 7.11 -0.49 0.19
CA MET A 121 8.48 -0.73 -0.23
C MET A 121 8.99 -2.09 0.27
N ASP A 122 8.83 -2.39 1.56
CA ASP A 122 9.24 -3.67 2.14
C ASP A 122 8.53 -4.84 1.44
N TYR A 123 7.23 -4.69 1.18
CA TYR A 123 6.44 -5.69 0.47
C TYR A 123 6.97 -5.90 -0.95
N ALA A 124 7.24 -4.83 -1.70
CA ALA A 124 7.72 -4.91 -3.08
C ALA A 124 9.13 -5.52 -3.19
N VAL A 125 10.03 -5.19 -2.26
CA VAL A 125 11.39 -5.73 -2.21
C VAL A 125 11.40 -7.21 -1.79
N SER A 126 10.51 -7.60 -0.86
CA SER A 126 10.40 -8.98 -0.39
C SER A 126 9.59 -9.88 -1.34
N ALA A 127 8.66 -9.31 -2.10
CA ALA A 127 7.85 -10.07 -3.03
C ALA A 127 8.71 -10.57 -4.20
N VAL A 128 8.77 -11.87 -4.38
CA VAL A 128 9.39 -12.57 -5.54
C VAL A 128 8.76 -12.12 -6.88
N ALA A 129 7.71 -11.28 -6.83
CA ALA A 129 6.94 -10.80 -7.98
C ALA A 129 7.69 -9.85 -8.92
N PHE A 130 8.88 -9.34 -8.55
CA PHE A 130 9.67 -8.42 -9.38
C PHE A 130 11.07 -8.92 -9.81
N PRO A 131 11.31 -10.22 -10.03
CA PRO A 131 12.66 -10.67 -10.40
C PRO A 131 13.03 -10.16 -11.80
N GLY A 132 14.05 -9.31 -11.88
CA GLY A 132 14.75 -8.98 -13.11
C GLY A 132 14.00 -8.22 -14.20
N ARG A 133 12.83 -7.62 -13.89
CA ARG A 133 11.95 -7.02 -14.92
C ARG A 133 12.22 -5.56 -15.21
N PHE A 134 12.78 -4.81 -14.26
CA PHE A 134 12.97 -3.37 -14.42
C PHE A 134 14.26 -3.04 -15.17
N LEU A 135 15.36 -3.73 -14.83
CA LEU A 135 16.65 -3.59 -15.50
C LEU A 135 17.26 -4.99 -15.73
N PRO A 136 16.92 -5.65 -16.85
CA PRO A 136 17.46 -6.98 -17.17
C PRO A 136 18.98 -6.96 -17.20
N GLY A 137 19.62 -7.93 -16.52
CA GLY A 137 21.09 -8.04 -16.46
C GLY A 137 21.75 -7.33 -15.28
N GLU A 138 21.02 -6.48 -14.54
CA GLU A 138 21.54 -5.82 -13.35
C GLU A 138 21.51 -6.72 -12.12
N ASN A 139 22.41 -6.45 -11.17
CA ASN A 139 22.47 -7.19 -9.91
C ASN A 139 21.26 -6.86 -8.99
N ARG A 140 21.09 -7.68 -7.94
CA ARG A 140 19.96 -7.57 -7.01
C ARG A 140 19.90 -6.22 -6.30
N GLU A 141 21.03 -5.64 -5.96
CA GLU A 141 21.10 -4.37 -5.25
C GLU A 141 20.61 -3.22 -6.13
N THR A 142 21.07 -3.15 -7.38
CA THR A 142 20.56 -2.19 -8.37
C THR A 142 19.06 -2.36 -8.60
N GLN A 143 18.56 -3.60 -8.73
CA GLN A 143 17.15 -3.89 -8.84
C GLN A 143 16.36 -3.36 -7.62
N ASN A 144 16.85 -3.54 -6.40
CA ASN A 144 16.21 -3.01 -5.19
C ASN A 144 16.12 -1.48 -5.20
N HIS A 145 17.16 -0.77 -5.66
CA HIS A 145 17.13 0.68 -5.78
C HIS A 145 16.07 1.15 -6.79
N VAL A 146 15.95 0.48 -7.93
CA VAL A 146 14.93 0.78 -8.94
C VAL A 146 13.51 0.55 -8.40
N VAL A 147 13.29 -0.57 -7.71
CA VAL A 147 12.00 -0.87 -7.06
C VAL A 147 11.68 0.18 -6.01
N THR A 148 12.63 0.51 -5.14
CA THR A 148 12.48 1.53 -4.10
C THR A 148 12.07 2.87 -4.71
N PHE A 149 12.80 3.35 -5.72
CA PHE A 149 12.49 4.61 -6.41
C PHE A 149 11.08 4.60 -7.02
N GLY A 150 10.74 3.53 -7.75
CA GLY A 150 9.44 3.40 -8.40
C GLY A 150 8.28 3.35 -7.39
N ILE A 151 8.38 2.54 -6.34
CA ILE A 151 7.34 2.41 -5.32
C ILE A 151 7.19 3.69 -4.51
N CYS A 152 8.27 4.30 -4.03
CA CYS A 152 8.19 5.57 -3.31
C CYS A 152 7.57 6.68 -4.16
N GLY A 153 7.95 6.77 -5.43
CA GLY A 153 7.36 7.72 -6.38
C GLY A 153 5.86 7.51 -6.57
N LEU A 154 5.45 6.28 -6.84
CA LEU A 154 4.03 5.93 -7.04
C LEU A 154 3.19 6.16 -5.78
N MET A 155 3.68 5.74 -4.60
CA MET A 155 2.98 5.97 -3.34
C MET A 155 2.83 7.46 -3.03
N THR A 156 3.87 8.26 -3.26
CA THR A 156 3.83 9.72 -3.08
C THR A 156 2.86 10.37 -4.07
N MET A 157 2.87 9.98 -5.34
CA MET A 157 1.91 10.46 -6.35
C MET A 157 0.47 10.16 -5.92
N MET A 158 0.19 8.94 -5.50
CA MET A 158 -1.12 8.50 -5.05
C MET A 158 -1.60 9.31 -3.84
N LEU A 159 -0.76 9.47 -2.82
CA LEU A 159 -1.07 10.27 -1.63
C LEU A 159 -1.35 11.74 -1.98
N ARG A 160 -0.53 12.35 -2.84
CA ARG A 160 -0.75 13.73 -3.30
C ARG A 160 -2.03 13.87 -4.10
N TRP A 161 -2.34 12.93 -4.98
CA TRP A 161 -3.58 12.88 -5.75
C TRP A 161 -4.81 12.76 -4.84
N HIS A 162 -4.74 11.89 -3.81
CA HIS A 162 -5.76 11.80 -2.78
C HIS A 162 -5.95 13.13 -2.03
N MET A 163 -4.86 13.74 -1.51
CA MET A 163 -4.89 15.01 -0.79
C MET A 163 -5.43 16.17 -1.63
N ASN A 164 -5.25 16.13 -2.95
CA ASN A 164 -5.76 17.11 -3.90
C ASN A 164 -7.22 16.83 -4.34
N GLY A 165 -7.89 15.84 -3.75
CA GLY A 165 -9.30 15.52 -4.00
C GLY A 165 -9.56 14.84 -5.33
N TYR A 166 -8.60 14.08 -5.87
CA TYR A 166 -8.74 13.28 -7.10
C TYR A 166 -9.13 14.12 -8.33
N ARG A 167 -8.45 15.25 -8.56
CA ARG A 167 -8.77 16.17 -9.66
C ARG A 167 -8.61 15.53 -11.02
N GLU A 168 -7.58 14.72 -11.20
CA GLU A 168 -7.33 13.94 -12.40
C GLU A 168 -8.09 12.60 -12.30
N SER A 169 -8.43 12.01 -13.45
CA SER A 169 -8.93 10.62 -13.47
C SER A 169 -7.82 9.62 -13.13
N ALA A 170 -8.17 8.43 -12.66
CA ALA A 170 -7.21 7.35 -12.43
C ALA A 170 -6.46 6.99 -13.73
N GLN A 171 -7.14 7.07 -14.87
CA GLN A 171 -6.54 6.85 -16.19
C GLN A 171 -5.49 7.90 -16.52
N ASP A 172 -5.75 9.18 -16.23
CA ASP A 172 -4.79 10.26 -16.48
C ASP A 172 -3.59 10.18 -15.53
N MET A 173 -3.83 9.84 -14.27
CA MET A 173 -2.75 9.53 -13.33
C MET A 173 -1.88 8.38 -13.82
N ALA A 174 -2.47 7.33 -14.37
CA ALA A 174 -1.75 6.21 -14.97
C ALA A 174 -0.92 6.61 -16.19
N LYS A 175 -1.44 7.47 -17.08
CA LYS A 175 -0.68 8.03 -18.21
C LYS A 175 0.53 8.82 -17.74
N ILE A 176 0.34 9.70 -16.74
CA ILE A 176 1.42 10.49 -16.14
C ILE A 176 2.49 9.57 -15.54
N ALA A 177 2.08 8.61 -14.71
CA ALA A 177 2.99 7.68 -14.07
C ALA A 177 3.74 6.78 -15.09
N THR A 178 3.05 6.30 -16.13
CA THR A 178 3.68 5.54 -17.23
C THR A 178 4.77 6.37 -17.90
N ARG A 179 4.48 7.62 -18.22
CA ARG A 179 5.45 8.53 -18.84
C ARG A 179 6.68 8.73 -17.94
N LEU A 180 6.48 8.97 -16.64
CA LEU A 180 7.56 9.15 -15.67
C LEU A 180 8.45 7.91 -15.52
N LEU A 181 7.87 6.72 -15.64
CA LEU A 181 8.61 5.44 -15.50
C LEU A 181 9.28 4.97 -16.79
N THR A 182 8.85 5.47 -17.95
CA THR A 182 9.34 4.99 -19.26
C THR A 182 10.14 6.02 -20.06
N GLN A 183 10.12 7.29 -19.63
CA GLN A 183 10.81 8.37 -20.32
C GLN A 183 11.77 9.10 -19.37
N PRO A 184 12.86 9.70 -19.87
CA PRO A 184 13.74 10.53 -19.05
C PRO A 184 12.97 11.68 -18.41
N LEU A 185 13.11 11.86 -17.10
CA LEU A 185 12.53 12.98 -16.35
C LEU A 185 13.10 14.32 -16.77
N PHE A 186 14.37 14.32 -17.18
CA PHE A 186 15.08 15.48 -17.66
C PHE A 186 15.53 15.24 -19.10
N PRO A 187 15.24 16.13 -20.04
CA PRO A 187 15.77 16.02 -21.40
C PRO A 187 17.30 16.06 -21.34
N ALA A 188 17.97 15.25 -22.18
CA ALA A 188 19.42 15.31 -22.30
C ALA A 188 19.85 16.74 -22.59
N ALA A 189 20.88 17.20 -21.90
CA ALA A 189 21.46 18.55 -22.14
C ALA A 189 21.83 18.69 -23.62
N GLY A 190 21.07 19.43 -24.38
CA GLY A 190 21.23 19.62 -25.85
C GLY A 190 19.91 19.83 -26.59
N LYS A 191 18.76 19.69 -25.93
CA LYS A 191 17.44 20.00 -26.51
C LYS A 191 16.69 21.13 -25.76
N LEU A 192 17.41 21.90 -24.96
CA LEU A 192 16.92 23.16 -24.39
C LEU A 192 17.46 24.34 -25.26
N LEU A 193 17.10 24.35 -26.53
CA LEU A 193 17.20 25.52 -27.42
C LEU A 193 15.91 25.62 -28.20
#